data_8f7cfaa16099c0711f378071be485451
#
_entry.id   8f7cfaa16099c0711f378071be485451
#
_cell.length_a   1.000
_cell.length_b   1.000
_cell.length_c   1.000
_cell.angle_alpha   90.00
_cell.angle_beta   90.00
_cell.angle_gamma   90.00
#
_symmetry.space_group_name_H-M   'P 1'
#
loop_
_entity.id
_entity.type
_entity.pdbx_description
1 polymer ?
#
loop_
_entity_poly.entity_id
_entity_poly.type
_entity_poly.pdbx_seq_one_letter_code
_entity_poly.pdbx_strand_id
1 'polypeptide(L)'
;MSKKRAQARAARRARARADRERRRDPARALVSAMMLFFFSAFLLVACKGELRWQGFALSVVVPGLMYIATLWLPRFFPADKLLLAIANFLCALGVLVLTITDKGAGTSRGVQQAMYYGVGIVVMLVCIMLIRYIRRWKFLMKVVMMFSAVLMVLPLAIGSEYNGATNWIIIGGVSLQPSEMVKISLLLILGWYMSRHQFWPWFLFAGFCLLMLMLQADLGTALIYYATALMLFYASTGNLPVTGLGLIGGGGAAVLGYKMFAHVKKRVAIWRNPWLYYETSGYQMVQALMAIASGGLFGVGLGLGSPRVIPVYFSDAIFAVICEQFGIIFGILVLVMYVILILRGASIVQSSRHSFHSIVAMGATVMLGVQTFIIIGGVMKLIPLTGVTMPFVSYGGTSLVSCMGLIGLIQGVASVNQDDLSYDYEISRSLSEEAMLPEAGRD
;
A
#
# COMPACT_ATOMS: atom_id res chain seq x y z
N MET A 1 -53.75 -1.35 24.42
CA MET A 1 -52.50 -0.83 25.08
C MET A 1 -51.36 -1.84 25.15
N SER A 2 -51.57 -3.13 25.09
CA SER A 2 -50.52 -4.19 25.21
C SER A 2 -49.55 -4.28 24.01
N LYS A 3 -50.01 -4.21 22.75
CA LYS A 3 -49.17 -4.33 21.54
C LYS A 3 -48.11 -3.21 21.40
N LYS A 4 -48.49 -1.94 21.66
CA LYS A 4 -47.52 -0.81 21.60
C LYS A 4 -46.41 -0.90 22.66
N ARG A 5 -46.71 -1.43 23.86
CA ARG A 5 -45.69 -1.65 24.91
C ARG A 5 -44.75 -2.83 24.56
N ALA A 6 -45.26 -3.87 23.91
CA ALA A 6 -44.45 -5.00 23.45
C ALA A 6 -43.50 -4.57 22.33
N GLN A 7 -43.95 -3.79 21.35
CA GLN A 7 -43.12 -3.23 20.28
C GLN A 7 -42.04 -2.27 20.80
N ALA A 8 -42.38 -1.38 21.77
CA ALA A 8 -41.41 -0.48 22.40
C ALA A 8 -40.34 -1.25 23.19
N ARG A 9 -40.70 -2.36 23.87
CA ARG A 9 -39.72 -3.25 24.55
C ARG A 9 -38.84 -4.01 23.56
N ALA A 10 -39.40 -4.48 22.44
CA ALA A 10 -38.61 -5.13 21.38
C ALA A 10 -37.64 -4.16 20.73
N ALA A 11 -38.06 -2.93 20.41
CA ALA A 11 -37.18 -1.88 19.87
C ALA A 11 -36.05 -1.47 20.84
N ARG A 12 -36.35 -1.37 22.15
CA ARG A 12 -35.32 -1.11 23.18
C ARG A 12 -34.33 -2.27 23.29
N ARG A 13 -34.80 -3.53 23.22
CA ARG A 13 -33.91 -4.72 23.25
C ARG A 13 -33.05 -4.81 21.98
N ALA A 14 -33.59 -4.49 20.82
CA ALA A 14 -32.84 -4.44 19.56
C ALA A 14 -31.76 -3.33 19.59
N ARG A 15 -32.10 -2.13 20.07
CA ARG A 15 -31.10 -1.05 20.28
C ARG A 15 -30.03 -1.44 21.30
N ALA A 16 -30.40 -2.06 22.42
CA ALA A 16 -29.43 -2.50 23.42
C ALA A 16 -28.54 -3.65 22.93
N ARG A 17 -29.04 -4.53 22.04
CA ARG A 17 -28.20 -5.54 21.34
C ARG A 17 -27.26 -4.90 20.34
N ALA A 18 -27.73 -4.00 19.49
CA ALA A 18 -26.89 -3.24 18.54
C ALA A 18 -25.80 -2.42 19.25
N ASP A 19 -26.11 -1.81 20.41
CA ASP A 19 -25.11 -1.09 21.21
C ASP A 19 -24.10 -2.04 21.89
N ARG A 20 -24.52 -3.25 22.30
CA ARG A 20 -23.60 -4.28 22.82
C ARG A 20 -22.70 -4.85 21.71
N GLU A 21 -23.22 -5.07 20.51
CA GLU A 21 -22.44 -5.51 19.34
C GLU A 21 -21.47 -4.41 18.88
N ARG A 22 -21.89 -3.14 18.87
CA ARG A 22 -21.00 -1.99 18.66
C ARG A 22 -19.87 -1.90 19.71
N ARG A 23 -20.16 -2.21 20.98
CA ARG A 23 -19.13 -2.26 22.04
C ARG A 23 -18.18 -3.45 21.92
N ARG A 24 -18.56 -4.52 21.25
CA ARG A 24 -17.76 -5.73 21.00
C ARG A 24 -17.16 -5.76 19.59
N ASP A 25 -17.06 -4.63 18.89
CA ASP A 25 -16.39 -4.57 17.58
C ASP A 25 -14.90 -4.95 17.76
N PRO A 26 -14.47 -6.15 17.30
CA PRO A 26 -13.10 -6.64 17.52
C PRO A 26 -12.06 -5.70 16.90
N ALA A 27 -12.44 -4.96 15.86
CA ALA A 27 -11.59 -3.96 15.25
C ALA A 27 -11.26 -2.81 16.21
N ARG A 28 -12.19 -2.43 17.11
CA ARG A 28 -11.93 -1.38 18.10
C ARG A 28 -10.90 -1.82 19.13
N ALA A 29 -11.01 -3.07 19.63
CA ALA A 29 -10.06 -3.60 20.59
C ALA A 29 -8.65 -3.69 19.96
N LEU A 30 -8.57 -4.21 18.72
CA LEU A 30 -7.31 -4.29 17.97
C LEU A 30 -6.68 -2.91 17.79
N VAL A 31 -7.44 -1.93 17.26
CA VAL A 31 -6.93 -0.58 17.02
C VAL A 31 -6.51 0.09 18.32
N SER A 32 -7.27 -0.08 19.41
CA SER A 32 -6.90 0.47 20.73
C SER A 32 -5.59 -0.13 21.25
N ALA A 33 -5.38 -1.44 21.08
CA ALA A 33 -4.11 -2.10 21.44
C ALA A 33 -2.95 -1.57 20.58
N MET A 34 -3.15 -1.40 19.28
CA MET A 34 -2.15 -0.81 18.38
C MET A 34 -1.81 0.63 18.77
N MET A 35 -2.82 1.45 19.08
CA MET A 35 -2.63 2.84 19.54
C MET A 35 -1.83 2.88 20.84
N LEU A 36 -2.15 2.01 21.81
CA LEU A 36 -1.42 1.92 23.07
C LEU A 36 0.05 1.50 22.84
N PHE A 37 0.27 0.54 21.95
CA PHE A 37 1.62 0.10 21.57
C PHE A 37 2.45 1.24 21.00
N PHE A 38 1.92 1.97 20.01
CA PHE A 38 2.66 3.08 19.40
C PHE A 38 2.82 4.26 20.35
N PHE A 39 1.79 4.58 21.15
CA PHE A 39 1.89 5.59 22.18
C PHE A 39 3.05 5.31 23.14
N SER A 40 3.10 4.09 23.70
CA SER A 40 4.17 3.68 24.62
C SER A 40 5.54 3.62 23.94
N ALA A 41 5.61 3.13 22.69
CA ALA A 41 6.86 3.05 21.96
C ALA A 41 7.47 4.45 21.66
N PHE A 42 6.66 5.40 21.18
CA PHE A 42 7.12 6.79 20.96
C PHE A 42 7.46 7.50 22.27
N LEU A 43 6.72 7.21 23.36
CA LEU A 43 7.04 7.76 24.68
C LEU A 43 8.40 7.25 25.18
N LEU A 44 8.70 5.97 25.00
CA LEU A 44 10.02 5.40 25.31
C LEU A 44 11.14 6.06 24.50
N VAL A 45 10.90 6.32 23.20
CA VAL A 45 11.86 7.06 22.35
C VAL A 45 12.07 8.49 22.88
N ALA A 46 10.99 9.19 23.28
CA ALA A 46 11.06 10.51 23.85
C ALA A 46 11.86 10.57 25.18
N CYS A 47 11.73 9.51 26.02
CA CYS A 47 12.45 9.45 27.30
C CYS A 47 13.94 9.12 27.14
N LYS A 48 14.35 8.45 26.05
CA LYS A 48 15.74 7.97 25.88
C LYS A 48 16.69 8.94 25.18
N GLY A 49 16.23 10.03 24.56
CA GLY A 49 17.10 10.72 23.62
C GLY A 49 16.98 12.22 23.45
N GLU A 50 17.76 12.70 22.50
CA GLU A 50 17.83 14.09 22.06
C GLU A 50 16.54 14.61 21.40
N LEU A 51 15.65 13.69 20.96
CA LEU A 51 14.39 13.95 20.25
C LEU A 51 13.16 14.06 21.17
N ARG A 52 13.33 14.51 22.42
CA ARG A 52 12.25 14.54 23.43
C ARG A 52 10.94 15.13 22.89
N TRP A 53 11.00 16.34 22.34
CA TRP A 53 9.81 17.03 21.85
C TRP A 53 9.15 16.32 20.67
N GLN A 54 9.93 15.87 19.70
CA GLN A 54 9.41 15.15 18.53
C GLN A 54 8.79 13.81 18.93
N GLY A 55 9.42 13.05 19.83
CA GLY A 55 8.89 11.81 20.37
C GLY A 55 7.55 12.01 21.09
N PHE A 56 7.44 13.06 21.94
CA PHE A 56 6.17 13.40 22.58
C PHE A 56 5.08 13.79 21.57
N ALA A 57 5.41 14.63 20.58
CA ALA A 57 4.46 15.01 19.55
C ALA A 57 3.96 13.77 18.75
N LEU A 58 4.88 12.90 18.32
CA LEU A 58 4.55 11.69 17.56
C LEU A 58 3.78 10.67 18.39
N SER A 59 3.98 10.61 19.74
CA SER A 59 3.21 9.71 20.60
C SER A 59 1.70 10.02 20.61
N VAL A 60 1.31 11.25 20.29
CA VAL A 60 -0.10 11.66 20.18
C VAL A 60 -0.56 11.69 18.72
N VAL A 61 0.25 12.26 17.83
CA VAL A 61 -0.12 12.46 16.42
C VAL A 61 -0.32 11.13 15.69
N VAL A 62 0.60 10.15 15.83
CA VAL A 62 0.53 8.89 15.10
C VAL A 62 -0.68 8.05 15.53
N PRO A 63 -0.93 7.78 16.83
CA PRO A 63 -2.16 7.13 17.25
C PRO A 63 -3.43 7.91 16.87
N GLY A 64 -3.38 9.25 16.90
CA GLY A 64 -4.48 10.10 16.43
C GLY A 64 -4.81 9.89 14.95
N LEU A 65 -3.81 9.85 14.08
CA LEU A 65 -3.98 9.54 12.66
C LEU A 65 -4.54 8.12 12.46
N MET A 66 -4.04 7.13 13.20
CA MET A 66 -4.58 5.77 13.18
C MET A 66 -6.05 5.72 13.58
N TYR A 67 -6.42 6.43 14.65
CA TYR A 67 -7.81 6.53 15.08
C TYR A 67 -8.71 7.15 14.01
N ILE A 68 -8.28 8.29 13.45
CA ILE A 68 -9.01 8.98 12.38
C ILE A 68 -9.20 8.05 11.19
N ALA A 69 -8.14 7.46 10.67
CA ALA A 69 -8.19 6.64 9.47
C ALA A 69 -8.99 5.35 9.65
N THR A 70 -8.91 4.68 10.83
CA THR A 70 -9.48 3.34 11.01
C THR A 70 -10.84 3.34 11.69
N LEU A 71 -11.14 4.30 12.58
CA LEU A 71 -12.37 4.29 13.37
C LEU A 71 -13.29 5.49 13.11
N TRP A 72 -12.72 6.66 12.80
CA TRP A 72 -13.53 7.87 12.61
C TRP A 72 -14.04 7.99 11.16
N LEU A 73 -13.16 7.85 10.16
CA LEU A 73 -13.52 7.92 8.74
C LEU A 73 -14.55 6.86 8.32
N PRO A 74 -14.48 5.59 8.77
CA PRO A 74 -15.47 4.57 8.44
C PRO A 74 -16.88 4.81 9.02
N ARG A 75 -17.11 5.92 9.70
CA ARG A 75 -18.46 6.35 10.09
C ARG A 75 -19.23 7.01 8.94
N PHE A 76 -18.51 7.52 7.95
CA PHE A 76 -19.08 8.25 6.80
C PHE A 76 -19.29 7.35 5.58
N PHE A 77 -18.62 6.20 5.54
CA PHE A 77 -18.75 5.22 4.46
C PHE A 77 -18.46 3.82 4.99
N PRO A 78 -19.11 2.78 4.44
CA PRO A 78 -18.76 1.39 4.75
C PRO A 78 -17.30 1.12 4.37
N ALA A 79 -16.52 0.52 5.26
CA ALA A 79 -15.11 0.26 5.03
C ALA A 79 -14.63 -1.03 5.69
N ASP A 80 -13.65 -1.68 5.07
CA ASP A 80 -12.95 -2.81 5.65
C ASP A 80 -11.96 -2.33 6.71
N LYS A 81 -12.35 -2.43 7.98
CA LYS A 81 -11.55 -1.95 9.11
C LYS A 81 -10.26 -2.73 9.31
N LEU A 82 -10.22 -4.03 8.93
CA LEU A 82 -9.02 -4.84 9.07
C LEU A 82 -7.95 -4.40 8.08
N LEU A 83 -8.32 -4.18 6.80
CA LEU A 83 -7.42 -3.66 5.79
C LEU A 83 -6.83 -2.30 6.21
N LEU A 84 -7.69 -1.39 6.72
CA LEU A 84 -7.26 -0.09 7.22
C LEU A 84 -6.33 -0.22 8.43
N ALA A 85 -6.64 -1.10 9.39
CA ALA A 85 -5.83 -1.30 10.57
C ALA A 85 -4.41 -1.76 10.22
N ILE A 86 -4.28 -2.72 9.28
CA ILE A 86 -2.97 -3.22 8.84
C ILE A 86 -2.18 -2.13 8.13
N ALA A 87 -2.78 -1.41 7.18
CA ALA A 87 -2.10 -0.33 6.47
C ALA A 87 -1.62 0.77 7.43
N ASN A 88 -2.48 1.18 8.36
CA ASN A 88 -2.14 2.20 9.36
C ASN A 88 -1.09 1.71 10.38
N PHE A 89 -1.10 0.42 10.75
CA PHE A 89 -0.03 -0.17 11.57
C PHE A 89 1.32 -0.09 10.86
N LEU A 90 1.38 -0.47 9.59
CA LEU A 90 2.62 -0.43 8.79
C LEU A 90 3.13 1.02 8.62
N CYS A 91 2.24 2.00 8.40
CA CYS A 91 2.60 3.41 8.38
C CYS A 91 3.20 3.87 9.72
N ALA A 92 2.53 3.54 10.82
CA ALA A 92 3.00 3.89 12.16
C ALA A 92 4.33 3.23 12.51
N LEU A 93 4.53 1.97 12.10
CA LEU A 93 5.80 1.25 12.24
C LEU A 93 6.92 1.97 11.48
N GLY A 94 6.66 2.38 10.23
CA GLY A 94 7.61 3.16 9.43
C GLY A 94 8.01 4.46 10.14
N VAL A 95 7.04 5.23 10.64
CA VAL A 95 7.32 6.45 11.42
C VAL A 95 8.15 6.14 12.66
N LEU A 96 7.82 5.07 13.41
CA LEU A 96 8.56 4.69 14.62
C LEU A 96 10.01 4.34 14.29
N VAL A 97 10.24 3.45 13.32
CA VAL A 97 11.59 3.00 12.94
C VAL A 97 12.44 4.18 12.46
N LEU A 98 11.88 5.06 11.63
CA LEU A 98 12.59 6.25 11.15
C LEU A 98 12.92 7.22 12.31
N THR A 99 12.00 7.43 13.25
CA THR A 99 12.24 8.29 14.42
C THR A 99 13.38 7.76 15.31
N ILE A 100 13.43 6.44 15.52
CA ILE A 100 14.48 5.82 16.32
C ILE A 100 15.85 5.96 15.67
N THR A 101 15.91 5.87 14.34
CA THR A 101 17.16 5.90 13.59
C THR A 101 17.69 7.32 13.34
N ASP A 102 16.87 8.36 13.54
CA ASP A 102 17.20 9.79 13.27
C ASP A 102 18.07 10.48 14.36
N LYS A 103 18.60 9.76 15.34
CA LYS A 103 19.41 10.35 16.44
C LYS A 103 20.45 11.36 15.91
N GLY A 104 20.30 12.62 16.27
CA GLY A 104 21.32 13.68 16.09
C GLY A 104 21.55 14.19 14.67
N ALA A 105 20.68 13.93 13.70
CA ALA A 105 20.93 14.28 12.30
C ALA A 105 20.26 15.59 11.81
N GLY A 106 19.69 16.42 12.67
CA GLY A 106 19.06 17.69 12.26
C GLY A 106 17.81 17.60 11.35
N THR A 107 17.62 16.47 10.69
CA THR A 107 16.47 16.15 9.83
C THR A 107 15.62 15.08 10.46
N SER A 108 14.41 15.42 10.84
CA SER A 108 13.46 14.47 11.42
C SER A 108 12.70 13.71 10.33
N ARG A 109 13.32 12.65 9.75
CA ARG A 109 12.65 11.78 8.79
C ARG A 109 11.37 11.17 9.35
N GLY A 110 11.35 10.83 10.64
CA GLY A 110 10.16 10.36 11.33
C GLY A 110 9.01 11.36 11.29
N VAL A 111 9.28 12.66 11.54
CA VAL A 111 8.26 13.72 11.47
C VAL A 111 7.79 13.93 10.02
N GLN A 112 8.71 13.96 9.06
CA GLN A 112 8.37 14.08 7.65
C GLN A 112 7.50 12.89 7.19
N GLN A 113 7.84 11.67 7.61
CA GLN A 113 7.03 10.48 7.30
C GLN A 113 5.63 10.56 7.93
N ALA A 114 5.49 11.09 9.15
CA ALA A 114 4.19 11.32 9.79
C ALA A 114 3.35 12.36 9.02
N MET A 115 3.98 13.41 8.49
CA MET A 115 3.29 14.38 7.62
C MET A 115 2.82 13.72 6.31
N TYR A 116 3.69 12.93 5.65
CA TYR A 116 3.30 12.18 4.46
C TYR A 116 2.20 11.14 4.74
N TYR A 117 2.19 10.55 5.93
CA TYR A 117 1.11 9.68 6.36
C TYR A 117 -0.23 10.44 6.45
N GLY A 118 -0.23 11.65 7.03
CA GLY A 118 -1.42 12.52 7.04
C GLY A 118 -1.90 12.87 5.62
N VAL A 119 -0.99 13.27 4.71
CA VAL A 119 -1.30 13.51 3.29
C VAL A 119 -1.82 12.22 2.62
N GLY A 120 -1.22 11.07 2.93
CA GLY A 120 -1.67 9.77 2.44
C GLY A 120 -3.10 9.44 2.81
N ILE A 121 -3.54 9.76 4.04
CA ILE A 121 -4.94 9.61 4.47
C ILE A 121 -5.88 10.47 3.61
N VAL A 122 -5.48 11.70 3.29
CA VAL A 122 -6.28 12.58 2.42
C VAL A 122 -6.38 11.99 1.00
N VAL A 123 -5.26 11.52 0.42
CA VAL A 123 -5.27 10.89 -0.91
C VAL A 123 -6.07 9.60 -0.90
N MET A 124 -5.97 8.79 0.16
CA MET A 124 -6.82 7.61 0.36
C MET A 124 -8.31 7.96 0.29
N LEU A 125 -8.73 9.01 1.00
CA LEU A 125 -10.11 9.50 0.95
C LEU A 125 -10.53 9.97 -0.44
N VAL A 126 -9.67 10.72 -1.11
CA VAL A 126 -9.93 11.15 -2.51
C VAL A 126 -10.14 9.94 -3.41
N CYS A 127 -9.31 8.90 -3.29
CA CYS A 127 -9.46 7.67 -4.08
C CYS A 127 -10.77 6.91 -3.74
N ILE A 128 -11.17 6.86 -2.45
CA ILE A 128 -12.46 6.27 -2.05
C ILE A 128 -13.62 7.04 -2.68
N MET A 129 -13.60 8.38 -2.56
CA MET A 129 -14.62 9.25 -3.14
C MET A 129 -14.69 9.13 -4.67
N LEU A 130 -13.54 9.03 -5.31
CA LEU A 130 -13.41 8.86 -6.76
C LEU A 130 -14.11 7.58 -7.22
N ILE A 131 -13.82 6.43 -6.59
CA ILE A 131 -14.46 5.15 -6.95
C ILE A 131 -15.97 5.19 -6.66
N ARG A 132 -16.39 5.80 -5.55
CA ARG A 132 -17.77 5.76 -5.06
C ARG A 132 -18.71 6.71 -5.81
N TYR A 133 -18.27 7.90 -6.17
CA TYR A 133 -19.15 8.96 -6.66
C TYR A 133 -18.99 9.33 -8.14
N ILE A 134 -17.88 9.00 -8.79
CA ILE A 134 -17.69 9.35 -10.19
C ILE A 134 -18.51 8.44 -11.09
N ARG A 135 -19.38 9.06 -11.90
CA ARG A 135 -20.22 8.38 -12.91
C ARG A 135 -19.72 8.59 -14.34
N ARG A 136 -19.05 9.70 -14.63
CA ARG A 136 -18.60 10.08 -15.99
C ARG A 136 -17.15 9.68 -16.26
N TRP A 137 -16.85 8.40 -16.13
CA TRP A 137 -15.50 7.86 -16.30
C TRP A 137 -14.91 8.06 -17.70
N LYS A 138 -15.74 8.03 -18.78
CA LYS A 138 -15.24 8.09 -20.16
C LYS A 138 -14.41 9.36 -20.46
N PHE A 139 -14.87 10.52 -20.00
CA PHE A 139 -14.14 11.79 -20.17
C PHE A 139 -12.93 11.83 -19.25
N LEU A 140 -13.13 11.47 -17.98
CA LEU A 140 -12.09 11.49 -16.97
C LEU A 140 -10.91 10.62 -17.37
N MET A 141 -11.14 9.40 -17.92
CA MET A 141 -10.06 8.50 -18.34
C MET A 141 -9.16 9.09 -19.43
N LYS A 142 -9.71 9.86 -20.37
CA LYS A 142 -8.90 10.55 -21.39
C LYS A 142 -8.00 11.61 -20.76
N VAL A 143 -8.55 12.42 -19.83
CA VAL A 143 -7.80 13.46 -19.12
C VAL A 143 -6.72 12.83 -18.23
N VAL A 144 -7.06 11.80 -17.46
CA VAL A 144 -6.12 11.07 -16.59
C VAL A 144 -5.00 10.44 -17.42
N MET A 145 -5.31 9.83 -18.56
CA MET A 145 -4.32 9.21 -19.44
C MET A 145 -3.34 10.27 -20.00
N MET A 146 -3.85 11.40 -20.48
CA MET A 146 -3.02 12.50 -20.98
C MET A 146 -2.13 13.10 -19.89
N PHE A 147 -2.71 13.37 -18.72
CA PHE A 147 -1.96 13.90 -17.58
C PHE A 147 -0.88 12.94 -17.10
N SER A 148 -1.21 11.64 -17.02
CA SER A 148 -0.25 10.60 -16.64
C SER A 148 0.89 10.45 -17.67
N ALA A 149 0.58 10.60 -18.96
CA ALA A 149 1.60 10.57 -20.00
C ALA A 149 2.59 11.74 -19.84
N VAL A 150 2.08 12.94 -19.56
CA VAL A 150 2.92 14.12 -19.29
C VAL A 150 3.78 13.88 -18.05
N LEU A 151 3.20 13.37 -16.96
CA LEU A 151 3.94 13.05 -15.73
C LEU A 151 5.05 12.02 -15.96
N MET A 152 4.86 11.04 -16.84
CA MET A 152 5.87 10.03 -17.16
C MET A 152 7.02 10.58 -18.01
N VAL A 153 6.77 11.58 -18.85
CA VAL A 153 7.81 12.24 -19.67
C VAL A 153 8.59 13.28 -18.85
N LEU A 154 7.96 13.92 -17.89
CA LEU A 154 8.49 15.06 -17.16
C LEU A 154 9.88 14.81 -16.51
N PRO A 155 10.18 13.65 -15.88
CA PRO A 155 11.51 13.39 -15.34
C PRO A 155 12.63 13.36 -16.38
N LEU A 156 12.34 12.96 -17.62
CA LEU A 156 13.32 12.98 -18.70
C LEU A 156 13.73 14.40 -19.12
N ALA A 157 12.81 15.38 -18.92
CA ALA A 157 13.04 16.78 -19.29
C ALA A 157 13.71 17.60 -18.16
N ILE A 158 13.26 17.40 -16.91
CA ILE A 158 13.67 18.24 -15.75
C ILE A 158 14.09 17.41 -14.53
N GLY A 159 14.21 16.08 -14.65
CA GLY A 159 14.58 15.19 -13.56
C GLY A 159 16.03 15.32 -13.14
N SER A 160 16.27 15.02 -11.86
CA SER A 160 17.60 14.92 -11.29
C SER A 160 18.06 13.46 -11.34
N GLU A 161 19.32 13.23 -11.73
CA GLU A 161 19.91 11.91 -11.71
C GLU A 161 20.26 11.51 -10.27
N TYR A 162 19.72 10.37 -9.82
CA TYR A 162 20.03 9.80 -8.51
C TYR A 162 20.30 8.30 -8.65
N ASN A 163 21.48 7.85 -8.25
CA ASN A 163 21.92 6.44 -8.36
C ASN A 163 21.79 5.83 -9.78
N GLY A 164 21.99 6.65 -10.82
CA GLY A 164 21.92 6.22 -12.22
C GLY A 164 20.52 6.15 -12.81
N ALA A 165 19.51 6.70 -12.12
CA ALA A 165 18.16 6.83 -12.60
C ALA A 165 17.71 8.32 -12.60
N THR A 166 17.02 8.75 -13.65
CA THR A 166 16.49 10.12 -13.80
C THR A 166 14.99 10.14 -13.57
N ASN A 167 14.56 9.69 -12.38
CA ASN A 167 13.16 9.50 -12.06
C ASN A 167 12.63 10.40 -10.93
N TRP A 168 13.48 11.32 -10.42
CA TRP A 168 13.13 12.24 -9.36
C TRP A 168 13.04 13.69 -9.85
N ILE A 169 12.03 14.41 -9.40
CA ILE A 169 11.89 15.86 -9.58
C ILE A 169 11.97 16.51 -8.21
N ILE A 170 12.88 17.46 -8.06
CA ILE A 170 13.07 18.18 -6.79
C ILE A 170 12.52 19.60 -6.96
N ILE A 171 11.46 19.94 -6.20
CA ILE A 171 10.83 21.25 -6.23
C ILE A 171 10.76 21.78 -4.80
N GLY A 172 11.45 22.91 -4.52
CA GLY A 172 11.39 23.54 -3.20
C GLY A 172 11.85 22.66 -2.04
N GLY A 173 12.79 21.72 -2.29
CA GLY A 173 13.28 20.77 -1.27
C GLY A 173 12.41 19.53 -1.09
N VAL A 174 11.28 19.41 -1.79
CA VAL A 174 10.45 18.21 -1.82
C VAL A 174 10.82 17.39 -3.04
N SER A 175 11.20 16.12 -2.82
CA SER A 175 11.45 15.17 -3.89
C SER A 175 10.14 14.42 -4.26
N LEU A 176 9.79 14.48 -5.52
CA LEU A 176 8.60 13.86 -6.09
C LEU A 176 9.03 12.87 -7.16
N GLN A 177 8.50 11.65 -7.09
CA GLN A 177 8.66 10.62 -8.11
C GLN A 177 7.34 10.48 -8.89
N PRO A 178 7.22 10.99 -10.12
CA PRO A 178 5.97 10.99 -10.87
C PRO A 178 5.42 9.58 -11.13
N SER A 179 6.27 8.59 -11.33
CA SER A 179 5.83 7.20 -11.51
C SER A 179 5.06 6.65 -10.31
N GLU A 180 5.35 7.11 -9.08
CA GLU A 180 4.56 6.73 -7.91
C GLU A 180 3.10 7.22 -8.00
N MET A 181 2.89 8.45 -8.51
CA MET A 181 1.54 8.99 -8.71
C MET A 181 0.81 8.30 -9.87
N VAL A 182 1.55 7.97 -10.94
CA VAL A 182 1.00 7.27 -12.10
C VAL A 182 0.55 5.85 -11.78
N LYS A 183 1.00 5.21 -10.68
CA LYS A 183 0.47 3.91 -10.22
C LYS A 183 -1.05 3.91 -10.09
N ILE A 184 -1.60 4.94 -9.44
CA ILE A 184 -3.05 5.06 -9.21
C ILE A 184 -3.79 5.22 -10.54
N SER A 185 -3.33 6.13 -11.39
CA SER A 185 -3.95 6.38 -12.68
C SER A 185 -3.80 5.20 -13.65
N LEU A 186 -2.67 4.50 -13.65
CA LEU A 186 -2.46 3.29 -14.44
C LEU A 186 -3.56 2.25 -14.13
N LEU A 187 -3.82 1.98 -12.85
CA LEU A 187 -4.84 1.01 -12.47
C LEU A 187 -6.25 1.41 -12.89
N LEU A 188 -6.57 2.71 -12.79
CA LEU A 188 -7.85 3.22 -13.27
C LEU A 188 -8.00 3.09 -14.79
N ILE A 189 -6.94 3.38 -15.55
CA ILE A 189 -6.91 3.26 -17.01
C ILE A 189 -7.01 1.78 -17.42
N LEU A 190 -6.19 0.91 -16.85
CA LEU A 190 -6.24 -0.52 -17.13
C LEU A 190 -7.62 -1.08 -16.78
N GLY A 191 -8.14 -0.78 -15.59
CA GLY A 191 -9.46 -1.22 -15.14
C GLY A 191 -10.58 -0.78 -16.08
N TRP A 192 -10.54 0.49 -16.53
CA TRP A 192 -11.54 1.03 -17.42
C TRP A 192 -11.56 0.37 -18.80
N TYR A 193 -10.42 0.22 -19.43
CA TYR A 193 -10.33 -0.34 -20.78
C TYR A 193 -10.44 -1.86 -20.79
N MET A 194 -9.85 -2.57 -19.81
CA MET A 194 -9.97 -4.02 -19.68
C MET A 194 -11.41 -4.45 -19.39
N SER A 195 -12.14 -3.76 -18.50
CA SER A 195 -13.54 -4.05 -18.21
C SER A 195 -14.47 -3.90 -19.42
N ARG A 196 -14.02 -3.20 -20.47
CA ARG A 196 -14.73 -2.99 -21.73
C ARG A 196 -14.20 -3.80 -22.90
N HIS A 197 -13.27 -4.73 -22.63
CA HIS A 197 -12.58 -5.53 -23.65
C HIS A 197 -11.90 -4.72 -24.74
N GLN A 198 -11.47 -3.49 -24.43
CA GLN A 198 -10.75 -2.60 -25.33
C GLN A 198 -9.25 -2.80 -25.17
N PHE A 199 -8.65 -3.68 -25.98
CA PHE A 199 -7.25 -4.10 -25.84
C PHE A 199 -6.25 -2.96 -26.09
N TRP A 200 -6.34 -2.27 -27.24
CA TRP A 200 -5.30 -1.35 -27.68
C TRP A 200 -5.02 -0.16 -26.74
N PRO A 201 -6.04 0.54 -26.19
CA PRO A 201 -5.76 1.72 -25.36
C PRO A 201 -4.95 1.41 -24.10
N TRP A 202 -5.29 0.33 -23.37
CA TRP A 202 -4.55 -0.03 -22.17
C TRP A 202 -3.19 -0.61 -22.48
N PHE A 203 -3.07 -1.43 -23.55
CA PHE A 203 -1.82 -2.05 -23.95
C PHE A 203 -0.79 -0.98 -24.40
N LEU A 204 -1.20 -0.04 -25.23
CA LEU A 204 -0.35 1.06 -25.68
C LEU A 204 0.06 1.98 -24.52
N PHE A 205 -0.87 2.27 -23.60
CA PHE A 205 -0.56 3.10 -22.43
C PHE A 205 0.39 2.40 -21.47
N ALA A 206 0.17 1.13 -21.16
CA ALA A 206 1.08 0.34 -20.32
C ALA A 206 2.46 0.20 -20.97
N GLY A 207 2.51 -0.08 -22.28
CA GLY A 207 3.75 -0.12 -23.06
C GLY A 207 4.49 1.21 -23.05
N PHE A 208 3.78 2.32 -23.21
CA PHE A 208 4.34 3.66 -23.08
C PHE A 208 4.93 3.91 -21.69
N CYS A 209 4.21 3.58 -20.61
CA CYS A 209 4.73 3.73 -19.26
C CYS A 209 6.00 2.89 -19.04
N LEU A 210 6.02 1.65 -19.51
CA LEU A 210 7.19 0.78 -19.41
C LEU A 210 8.38 1.34 -20.20
N LEU A 211 8.16 1.86 -21.40
CA LEU A 211 9.20 2.50 -22.20
C LEU A 211 9.79 3.72 -21.48
N MET A 212 8.93 4.60 -20.92
CA MET A 212 9.39 5.76 -20.16
C MET A 212 10.22 5.36 -18.94
N LEU A 213 9.78 4.35 -18.16
CA LEU A 213 10.54 3.83 -17.03
C LEU A 213 11.88 3.20 -17.42
N MET A 214 11.94 2.53 -18.57
CA MET A 214 13.21 2.03 -19.10
C MET A 214 14.17 3.18 -19.48
N LEU A 215 13.69 4.23 -20.12
CA LEU A 215 14.47 5.42 -20.46
C LEU A 215 14.96 6.18 -19.21
N GLN A 216 14.16 6.19 -18.14
CA GLN A 216 14.53 6.74 -16.83
C GLN A 216 15.48 5.83 -16.03
N ALA A 217 15.80 4.63 -16.53
CA ALA A 217 16.55 3.59 -15.83
C ALA A 217 15.91 3.11 -14.51
N ASP A 218 14.57 3.30 -14.34
CA ASP A 218 13.80 2.84 -13.19
C ASP A 218 13.19 1.45 -13.44
N LEU A 219 14.07 0.45 -13.48
CA LEU A 219 13.68 -0.93 -13.78
C LEU A 219 12.90 -1.59 -12.64
N GLY A 220 13.06 -1.10 -11.41
CA GLY A 220 12.30 -1.59 -10.25
C GLY A 220 10.80 -1.29 -10.40
N THR A 221 10.46 -0.03 -10.68
CA THR A 221 9.07 0.38 -10.94
C THR A 221 8.53 -0.24 -12.24
N ALA A 222 9.38 -0.37 -13.28
CA ALA A 222 9.00 -1.04 -14.53
C ALA A 222 8.58 -2.49 -14.27
N LEU A 223 9.30 -3.23 -13.42
CA LEU A 223 8.96 -4.61 -13.05
C LEU A 223 7.62 -4.68 -12.32
N ILE A 224 7.33 -3.74 -11.41
CA ILE A 224 6.05 -3.66 -10.70
C ILE A 224 4.90 -3.42 -11.70
N TYR A 225 5.04 -2.45 -12.60
CA TYR A 225 4.04 -2.14 -13.62
C TYR A 225 3.78 -3.31 -14.55
N TYR A 226 4.86 -3.93 -15.03
CA TYR A 226 4.80 -5.08 -15.92
C TYR A 226 4.10 -6.27 -15.27
N ALA A 227 4.53 -6.67 -14.08
CA ALA A 227 3.94 -7.79 -13.35
C ALA A 227 2.46 -7.52 -13.05
N THR A 228 2.12 -6.29 -12.64
CA THR A 228 0.71 -5.91 -12.38
C THR A 228 -0.13 -5.97 -13.65
N ALA A 229 0.33 -5.41 -14.77
CA ALA A 229 -0.40 -5.43 -16.03
C ALA A 229 -0.61 -6.87 -16.56
N LEU A 230 0.41 -7.71 -16.44
CA LEU A 230 0.34 -9.12 -16.87
C LEU A 230 -0.63 -9.93 -15.99
N MET A 231 -0.61 -9.73 -14.68
CA MET A 231 -1.56 -10.37 -13.75
C MET A 231 -3.00 -9.92 -14.01
N LEU A 232 -3.21 -8.62 -14.25
CA LEU A 232 -4.52 -8.09 -14.62
C LEU A 232 -5.01 -8.62 -15.96
N PHE A 233 -4.13 -8.73 -16.94
CA PHE A 233 -4.45 -9.33 -18.23
C PHE A 233 -4.92 -10.78 -18.07
N TYR A 234 -4.17 -11.59 -17.31
CA TYR A 234 -4.56 -12.97 -17.03
C TYR A 234 -5.92 -13.04 -16.31
N ALA A 235 -6.10 -12.23 -15.27
CA ALA A 235 -7.36 -12.23 -14.51
C ALA A 235 -8.58 -11.78 -15.33
N SER A 236 -8.39 -10.87 -16.29
CA SER A 236 -9.48 -10.34 -17.12
C SER A 236 -9.82 -11.23 -18.31
N THR A 237 -8.86 -12.01 -18.84
CA THR A 237 -9.03 -12.79 -20.07
C THR A 237 -9.01 -14.31 -19.86
N GLY A 238 -8.38 -14.80 -18.79
CA GLY A 238 -8.11 -16.22 -18.55
C GLY A 238 -7.15 -16.86 -19.57
N ASN A 239 -6.54 -16.07 -20.45
CA ASN A 239 -5.71 -16.56 -21.57
C ASN A 239 -4.30 -16.92 -21.10
N LEU A 240 -4.11 -18.16 -20.64
CA LEU A 240 -2.83 -18.67 -20.14
C LEU A 240 -1.72 -18.68 -21.21
N PRO A 241 -1.95 -19.09 -22.49
CA PRO A 241 -0.93 -19.03 -23.54
C PRO A 241 -0.36 -17.63 -23.77
N VAL A 242 -1.20 -16.60 -23.90
CA VAL A 242 -0.74 -15.22 -24.10
C VAL A 242 -0.04 -14.68 -22.86
N THR A 243 -0.53 -15.01 -21.66
CA THR A 243 0.13 -14.68 -20.40
C THR A 243 1.51 -15.34 -20.30
N GLY A 244 1.63 -16.61 -20.71
CA GLY A 244 2.91 -17.32 -20.79
C GLY A 244 3.88 -16.67 -21.76
N LEU A 245 3.43 -16.25 -22.95
CA LEU A 245 4.23 -15.45 -23.87
C LEU A 245 4.67 -14.11 -23.25
N GLY A 246 3.78 -13.46 -22.49
CA GLY A 246 4.14 -12.29 -21.70
C GLY A 246 5.28 -12.59 -20.72
N LEU A 247 5.17 -13.67 -19.91
CA LEU A 247 6.24 -14.07 -18.99
C LEU A 247 7.58 -14.31 -19.70
N ILE A 248 7.57 -15.01 -20.83
CA ILE A 248 8.75 -15.25 -21.67
C ILE A 248 9.31 -13.92 -22.18
N GLY A 249 8.46 -13.01 -22.68
CA GLY A 249 8.82 -11.67 -23.14
C GLY A 249 9.44 -10.83 -22.04
N GLY A 250 8.87 -10.88 -20.82
CA GLY A 250 9.44 -10.22 -19.65
C GLY A 250 10.79 -10.76 -19.23
N GLY A 251 10.97 -12.09 -19.29
CA GLY A 251 12.26 -12.74 -19.09
C GLY A 251 13.30 -12.29 -20.13
N GLY A 252 12.89 -12.23 -21.40
CA GLY A 252 13.72 -11.70 -22.50
C GLY A 252 14.11 -10.23 -22.27
N ALA A 253 13.17 -9.39 -21.87
CA ALA A 253 13.43 -7.99 -21.53
C ALA A 253 14.39 -7.85 -20.34
N ALA A 254 14.28 -8.71 -19.32
CA ALA A 254 15.21 -8.73 -18.19
C ALA A 254 16.64 -9.10 -18.63
N VAL A 255 16.80 -10.08 -19.54
CA VAL A 255 18.11 -10.44 -20.12
C VAL A 255 18.67 -9.30 -20.97
N LEU A 256 17.84 -8.63 -21.76
CA LEU A 256 18.26 -7.46 -22.52
C LEU A 256 18.69 -6.32 -21.57
N GLY A 257 17.91 -6.03 -20.53
CA GLY A 257 18.26 -5.06 -19.50
C GLY A 257 19.60 -5.38 -18.82
N TYR A 258 19.85 -6.65 -18.51
CA TYR A 258 21.15 -7.09 -17.98
C TYR A 258 22.29 -6.81 -18.95
N LYS A 259 22.09 -7.02 -20.26
CA LYS A 259 23.15 -6.76 -21.28
C LYS A 259 23.38 -5.27 -21.53
N MET A 260 22.32 -4.46 -21.51
CA MET A 260 22.36 -3.04 -21.87
C MET A 260 22.80 -2.13 -20.71
N PHE A 261 22.33 -2.38 -19.48
CA PHE A 261 22.52 -1.47 -18.36
C PHE A 261 23.64 -1.93 -17.41
N ALA A 262 24.69 -1.13 -17.27
CA ALA A 262 25.83 -1.43 -16.40
C ALA A 262 25.42 -1.56 -14.92
N HIS A 263 24.47 -0.73 -14.45
CA HIS A 263 23.97 -0.80 -13.08
C HIS A 263 23.20 -2.11 -12.80
N VAL A 264 22.52 -2.72 -13.80
CA VAL A 264 21.87 -4.02 -13.64
C VAL A 264 22.92 -5.14 -13.52
N LYS A 265 23.95 -5.11 -14.35
CA LYS A 265 25.08 -6.06 -14.23
C LYS A 265 25.71 -6.01 -12.85
N LYS A 266 25.92 -4.80 -12.32
CA LYS A 266 26.47 -4.57 -10.98
C LYS A 266 25.55 -5.16 -9.89
N ARG A 267 24.22 -4.90 -9.95
CA ARG A 267 23.24 -5.45 -8.99
C ARG A 267 23.21 -6.98 -9.03
N VAL A 268 23.26 -7.61 -10.20
CA VAL A 268 23.30 -9.08 -10.34
C VAL A 268 24.61 -9.66 -9.81
N ALA A 269 25.75 -9.01 -10.03
CA ALA A 269 27.04 -9.43 -9.50
C ALA A 269 27.05 -9.39 -7.96
N ILE A 270 26.56 -8.31 -7.35
CA ILE A 270 26.42 -8.16 -5.91
C ILE A 270 25.46 -9.23 -5.35
N TRP A 271 24.33 -9.46 -6.01
CA TRP A 271 23.36 -10.47 -5.60
C TRP A 271 23.98 -11.88 -5.58
N ARG A 272 24.81 -12.22 -6.58
CA ARG A 272 25.49 -13.53 -6.62
C ARG A 272 26.49 -13.69 -5.47
N ASN A 273 27.37 -12.74 -5.29
CA ASN A 273 28.36 -12.75 -4.21
C ASN A 273 28.64 -11.35 -3.67
N PRO A 274 27.90 -10.87 -2.67
CA PRO A 274 28.08 -9.53 -2.12
C PRO A 274 29.41 -9.36 -1.38
N TRP A 275 29.98 -10.45 -0.86
CA TRP A 275 31.22 -10.43 -0.09
C TRP A 275 32.44 -10.04 -0.94
N LEU A 276 32.44 -10.39 -2.23
CA LEU A 276 33.52 -9.97 -3.17
C LEU A 276 33.55 -8.45 -3.40
N TYR A 277 32.42 -7.77 -3.12
CA TYR A 277 32.24 -6.33 -3.33
C TYR A 277 32.06 -5.58 -2.01
N TYR A 278 32.50 -6.18 -0.89
CA TYR A 278 32.28 -5.62 0.47
C TYR A 278 32.83 -4.21 0.61
N GLU A 279 34.06 -3.96 0.15
CA GLU A 279 34.74 -2.66 0.23
C GLU A 279 34.08 -1.58 -0.68
N THR A 280 33.11 -1.96 -1.52
CA THR A 280 32.53 -1.06 -2.52
C THR A 280 31.00 -1.16 -2.55
N SER A 281 30.46 -1.65 -3.62
CA SER A 281 29.03 -1.64 -3.93
C SER A 281 28.23 -2.74 -3.24
N GLY A 282 28.89 -3.78 -2.73
CA GLY A 282 28.25 -4.86 -1.96
C GLY A 282 28.05 -4.52 -0.48
N TYR A 283 28.69 -3.45 0.01
CA TYR A 283 28.67 -3.04 1.41
C TYR A 283 27.26 -2.96 1.98
N GLN A 284 26.35 -2.27 1.28
CA GLN A 284 24.95 -2.15 1.71
C GLN A 284 24.26 -3.50 1.94
N MET A 285 24.43 -4.44 0.99
CA MET A 285 23.81 -5.77 1.07
C MET A 285 24.39 -6.58 2.24
N VAL A 286 25.71 -6.56 2.40
CA VAL A 286 26.38 -7.30 3.50
C VAL A 286 25.96 -6.73 4.85
N GLN A 287 25.96 -5.40 5.01
CA GLN A 287 25.52 -4.78 6.25
C GLN A 287 24.04 -5.05 6.57
N ALA A 288 23.17 -5.08 5.55
CA ALA A 288 21.76 -5.45 5.75
C ALA A 288 21.62 -6.90 6.25
N LEU A 289 22.36 -7.85 5.67
CA LEU A 289 22.37 -9.25 6.12
C LEU A 289 22.93 -9.39 7.54
N MET A 290 24.02 -8.66 7.85
CA MET A 290 24.59 -8.64 9.20
C MET A 290 23.63 -8.05 10.23
N ALA A 291 22.90 -7.00 9.89
CA ALA A 291 21.88 -6.41 10.76
C ALA A 291 20.74 -7.40 11.07
N ILE A 292 20.25 -8.14 10.07
CA ILE A 292 19.25 -9.20 10.27
C ILE A 292 19.80 -10.28 11.22
N ALA A 293 21.06 -10.71 11.01
CA ALA A 293 21.69 -11.73 11.82
C ALA A 293 21.93 -11.26 13.26
N SER A 294 22.40 -10.01 13.45
CA SER A 294 22.65 -9.45 14.78
C SER A 294 21.38 -9.25 15.60
N GLY A 295 20.23 -9.01 14.96
CA GLY A 295 18.93 -8.92 15.63
C GLY A 295 18.48 -10.22 16.27
N GLY A 296 18.94 -11.39 15.82
CA GLY A 296 18.54 -12.69 16.37
C GLY A 296 17.02 -12.88 16.36
N LEU A 297 16.51 -13.62 17.36
CA LEU A 297 15.07 -13.92 17.46
C LEU A 297 14.25 -12.72 17.96
N PHE A 298 14.74 -11.96 18.94
CA PHE A 298 13.98 -10.95 19.68
C PHE A 298 14.45 -9.51 19.45
N GLY A 299 15.51 -9.31 18.64
CA GLY A 299 16.08 -8.00 18.38
C GLY A 299 17.07 -7.53 19.44
N VAL A 300 17.93 -6.59 19.05
CA VAL A 300 18.86 -5.93 19.97
C VAL A 300 18.16 -4.94 20.90
N GLY A 301 16.93 -4.55 20.57
CA GLY A 301 16.11 -3.59 21.32
C GLY A 301 15.95 -2.24 20.62
N LEU A 302 14.89 -1.53 21.02
CA LEU A 302 14.47 -0.28 20.43
C LEU A 302 15.55 0.82 20.56
N GLY A 303 16.13 1.24 19.45
CA GLY A 303 17.15 2.26 19.37
C GLY A 303 18.54 1.82 19.87
N LEU A 304 18.79 0.53 20.04
CA LEU A 304 20.09 -0.01 20.46
C LEU A 304 20.91 -0.60 19.30
N GLY A 305 20.31 -0.78 18.13
CA GLY A 305 21.01 -1.19 16.90
C GLY A 305 21.86 -0.09 16.30
N SER A 306 22.58 -0.42 15.24
CA SER A 306 23.48 0.49 14.51
C SER A 306 23.07 0.65 13.04
N PRO A 307 21.82 1.02 12.73
CA PRO A 307 21.30 1.04 11.36
C PRO A 307 22.05 2.00 10.43
N ARG A 308 22.74 3.04 10.97
CA ARG A 308 23.48 4.03 10.19
C ARG A 308 24.70 3.46 9.49
N VAL A 309 25.16 2.27 9.88
CA VAL A 309 26.24 1.55 9.18
C VAL A 309 25.75 1.09 7.81
N ILE A 310 24.43 0.88 7.64
CA ILE A 310 23.85 0.46 6.38
C ILE A 310 23.59 1.71 5.52
N PRO A 311 24.20 1.85 4.34
CA PRO A 311 23.85 2.93 3.41
C PRO A 311 22.37 2.87 3.04
N VAL A 312 21.70 4.02 2.97
CA VAL A 312 20.28 4.15 2.60
C VAL A 312 19.35 3.24 3.42
N TYR A 313 19.69 2.98 4.69
CA TYR A 313 18.93 2.13 5.61
C TYR A 313 17.44 2.53 5.72
N PHE A 314 17.14 3.80 5.58
CA PHE A 314 15.81 4.37 5.73
C PHE A 314 14.86 4.06 4.55
N SER A 315 15.38 3.65 3.40
CA SER A 315 14.60 3.30 2.21
C SER A 315 14.71 1.80 1.90
N ASP A 316 15.82 1.39 1.30
CA ASP A 316 15.98 0.09 0.67
C ASP A 316 16.22 -1.05 1.66
N ALA A 317 16.80 -0.76 2.83
CA ALA A 317 17.17 -1.76 3.83
C ALA A 317 16.35 -1.66 5.13
N ILE A 318 15.21 -0.96 5.12
CA ILE A 318 14.42 -0.74 6.34
C ILE A 318 13.91 -2.04 6.96
N PHE A 319 13.66 -3.08 6.17
CA PHE A 319 13.29 -4.40 6.67
C PHE A 319 14.43 -5.01 7.51
N ALA A 320 15.68 -4.84 7.10
CA ALA A 320 16.84 -5.28 7.89
C ALA A 320 16.92 -4.53 9.22
N VAL A 321 16.65 -3.22 9.22
CA VAL A 321 16.58 -2.41 10.44
C VAL A 321 15.47 -2.89 11.38
N ILE A 322 14.30 -3.25 10.84
CA ILE A 322 13.22 -3.83 11.65
C ILE A 322 13.66 -5.13 12.31
N CYS A 323 14.31 -6.03 11.54
CA CYS A 323 14.82 -7.29 12.08
C CYS A 323 15.93 -7.06 13.12
N GLU A 324 16.82 -6.08 12.92
CA GLU A 324 17.84 -5.73 13.91
C GLU A 324 17.22 -5.27 15.24
N GLN A 325 16.26 -4.33 15.19
CA GLN A 325 15.69 -3.69 16.37
C GLN A 325 14.72 -4.62 17.13
N PHE A 326 13.87 -5.35 16.40
CA PHE A 326 12.75 -6.12 16.97
C PHE A 326 12.91 -7.64 16.84
N GLY A 327 13.92 -8.11 16.12
CA GLY A 327 14.19 -9.52 15.85
C GLY A 327 13.45 -10.11 14.66
N ILE A 328 13.88 -11.32 14.25
CA ILE A 328 13.33 -11.99 13.07
C ILE A 328 11.86 -12.40 13.27
N ILE A 329 11.45 -12.72 14.51
CA ILE A 329 10.05 -13.06 14.82
C ILE A 329 9.14 -11.89 14.46
N PHE A 330 9.51 -10.67 14.84
CA PHE A 330 8.75 -9.48 14.48
C PHE A 330 8.80 -9.19 12.96
N GLY A 331 9.97 -9.41 12.33
CA GLY A 331 10.09 -9.36 10.87
C GLY A 331 9.11 -10.30 10.17
N ILE A 332 8.97 -11.55 10.64
CA ILE A 332 8.00 -12.52 10.13
C ILE A 332 6.56 -12.02 10.37
N LEU A 333 6.25 -11.45 11.53
CA LEU A 333 4.92 -10.87 11.78
C LEU A 333 4.60 -9.74 10.81
N VAL A 334 5.56 -8.90 10.46
CA VAL A 334 5.39 -7.86 9.43
C VAL A 334 5.09 -8.49 8.05
N LEU A 335 5.80 -9.58 7.68
CA LEU A 335 5.50 -10.33 6.45
C LEU A 335 4.07 -10.89 6.46
N VAL A 336 3.65 -11.49 7.56
CA VAL A 336 2.28 -12.02 7.74
C VAL A 336 1.26 -10.90 7.59
N MET A 337 1.53 -9.70 8.09
CA MET A 337 0.63 -8.55 7.90
C MET A 337 0.44 -8.18 6.43
N TYR A 338 1.51 -8.19 5.62
CA TYR A 338 1.37 -7.99 4.16
C TYR A 338 0.59 -9.12 3.50
N VAL A 339 0.80 -10.38 3.90
CA VAL A 339 0.02 -11.51 3.38
C VAL A 339 -1.47 -11.32 3.70
N ILE A 340 -1.82 -10.95 4.95
CA ILE A 340 -3.21 -10.71 5.35
C ILE A 340 -3.79 -9.52 4.56
N LEU A 341 -3.03 -8.45 4.33
CA LEU A 341 -3.44 -7.31 3.52
C LEU A 341 -3.80 -7.75 2.09
N ILE A 342 -2.94 -8.56 1.45
CA ILE A 342 -3.17 -9.09 0.09
C ILE A 342 -4.39 -10.01 0.06
N LEU A 343 -4.51 -10.94 1.02
CA LEU A 343 -5.67 -11.84 1.11
C LEU A 343 -6.97 -11.07 1.34
N ARG A 344 -6.92 -10.00 2.14
CA ARG A 344 -8.09 -9.16 2.37
C ARG A 344 -8.48 -8.37 1.12
N GLY A 345 -7.49 -7.82 0.40
CA GLY A 345 -7.70 -7.22 -0.93
C GLY A 345 -8.32 -8.20 -1.91
N ALA A 346 -7.82 -9.43 -1.99
CA ALA A 346 -8.38 -10.49 -2.84
C ALA A 346 -9.83 -10.85 -2.47
N SER A 347 -10.17 -10.88 -1.17
CA SER A 347 -11.54 -11.09 -0.71
C SER A 347 -12.49 -9.98 -1.18
N ILE A 348 -12.04 -8.71 -1.15
CA ILE A 348 -12.83 -7.57 -1.64
C ILE A 348 -13.05 -7.67 -3.16
N VAL A 349 -12.02 -8.10 -3.91
CA VAL A 349 -12.11 -8.34 -5.37
C VAL A 349 -13.18 -9.39 -5.69
N GLN A 350 -13.16 -10.51 -4.97
CA GLN A 350 -14.13 -11.61 -5.19
C GLN A 350 -15.57 -11.22 -4.88
N SER A 351 -15.77 -10.27 -3.95
CA SER A 351 -17.09 -9.78 -3.58
C SER A 351 -17.64 -8.72 -4.55
N SER A 352 -16.84 -8.26 -5.51
CA SER A 352 -17.23 -7.17 -6.42
C SER A 352 -18.05 -7.67 -7.60
N ARG A 353 -19.20 -7.04 -7.83
CA ARG A 353 -20.11 -7.33 -8.95
C ARG A 353 -19.75 -6.59 -10.24
N HIS A 354 -19.01 -5.51 -10.12
CA HIS A 354 -18.65 -4.65 -11.24
C HIS A 354 -17.24 -4.95 -11.75
N SER A 355 -17.10 -5.38 -13.00
CA SER A 355 -15.80 -5.73 -13.60
C SER A 355 -14.75 -4.63 -13.46
N PHE A 356 -15.14 -3.35 -13.66
CA PHE A 356 -14.23 -2.23 -13.49
C PHE A 356 -13.67 -2.16 -12.05
N HIS A 357 -14.54 -2.21 -11.05
CA HIS A 357 -14.14 -2.16 -9.64
C HIS A 357 -13.28 -3.36 -9.25
N SER A 358 -13.66 -4.56 -9.70
CA SER A 358 -12.91 -5.79 -9.45
C SER A 358 -11.48 -5.69 -10.01
N ILE A 359 -11.30 -5.23 -11.27
CA ILE A 359 -9.97 -5.10 -11.89
C ILE A 359 -9.12 -4.03 -11.19
N VAL A 360 -9.72 -2.88 -10.81
CA VAL A 360 -9.00 -1.83 -10.09
C VAL A 360 -8.53 -2.30 -8.71
N ALA A 361 -9.39 -2.92 -7.92
CA ALA A 361 -9.04 -3.45 -6.60
C ALA A 361 -8.00 -4.58 -6.70
N MET A 362 -8.13 -5.44 -7.70
CA MET A 362 -7.15 -6.49 -7.97
C MET A 362 -5.80 -5.90 -8.33
N GLY A 363 -5.76 -4.92 -9.22
CA GLY A 363 -4.54 -4.25 -9.63
C GLY A 363 -3.83 -3.58 -8.44
N ALA A 364 -4.57 -2.90 -7.57
CA ALA A 364 -4.00 -2.28 -6.36
C ALA A 364 -3.44 -3.34 -5.40
N THR A 365 -4.16 -4.45 -5.20
CA THR A 365 -3.73 -5.56 -4.35
C THR A 365 -2.47 -6.24 -4.90
N VAL A 366 -2.44 -6.55 -6.19
CA VAL A 366 -1.30 -7.17 -6.88
C VAL A 366 -0.08 -6.23 -6.84
N MET A 367 -0.28 -4.95 -7.11
CA MET A 367 0.81 -3.96 -7.12
C MET A 367 1.48 -3.84 -5.74
N LEU A 368 0.69 -3.77 -4.65
CA LEU A 368 1.22 -3.80 -3.30
C LEU A 368 1.95 -5.11 -2.98
N GLY A 369 1.41 -6.25 -3.41
CA GLY A 369 2.03 -7.56 -3.21
C GLY A 369 3.35 -7.72 -3.96
N VAL A 370 3.38 -7.35 -5.24
CA VAL A 370 4.60 -7.40 -6.08
C VAL A 370 5.67 -6.47 -5.52
N GLN A 371 5.31 -5.23 -5.15
CA GLN A 371 6.25 -4.27 -4.56
C GLN A 371 6.84 -4.81 -3.26
N THR A 372 6.01 -5.37 -2.38
CA THR A 372 6.45 -5.99 -1.12
C THR A 372 7.41 -7.15 -1.37
N PHE A 373 7.06 -8.04 -2.30
CA PHE A 373 7.91 -9.18 -2.65
C PHE A 373 9.27 -8.74 -3.19
N ILE A 374 9.30 -7.75 -4.08
CA ILE A 374 10.53 -7.25 -4.69
C ILE A 374 11.48 -6.66 -3.64
N ILE A 375 10.98 -5.82 -2.72
CA ILE A 375 11.88 -5.19 -1.74
C ILE A 375 12.36 -6.19 -0.69
N ILE A 376 11.48 -7.00 -0.13
CA ILE A 376 11.85 -7.97 0.91
C ILE A 376 12.74 -9.06 0.31
N GLY A 377 12.37 -9.59 -0.87
CA GLY A 377 13.19 -10.54 -1.61
C GLY A 377 14.57 -9.97 -1.96
N GLY A 378 14.64 -8.67 -2.27
CA GLY A 378 15.90 -7.97 -2.50
C GLY A 378 16.78 -7.90 -1.25
N VAL A 379 16.23 -7.48 -0.11
CA VAL A 379 16.94 -7.36 1.17
C VAL A 379 17.38 -8.72 1.70
N MET A 380 16.55 -9.75 1.53
CA MET A 380 16.88 -11.14 1.93
C MET A 380 17.73 -11.90 0.90
N LYS A 381 18.23 -11.23 -0.14
CA LYS A 381 19.05 -11.84 -1.19
C LYS A 381 18.36 -12.96 -1.97
N LEU A 382 17.03 -13.01 -2.04
CA LEU A 382 16.31 -13.94 -2.92
C LEU A 382 16.36 -13.48 -4.38
N ILE A 383 16.31 -12.17 -4.62
CA ILE A 383 16.44 -11.53 -5.94
C ILE A 383 17.42 -10.36 -5.85
N PRO A 384 17.93 -9.82 -6.97
CA PRO A 384 18.76 -8.62 -6.96
C PRO A 384 18.01 -7.43 -6.35
N LEU A 385 18.67 -6.63 -5.50
CA LEU A 385 18.09 -5.43 -4.89
C LEU A 385 17.78 -4.39 -5.97
N THR A 386 16.54 -3.92 -6.01
CA THR A 386 16.05 -3.04 -7.08
C THR A 386 15.96 -1.56 -6.68
N GLY A 387 16.08 -1.23 -5.38
CA GLY A 387 15.96 0.14 -4.90
C GLY A 387 14.51 0.64 -4.82
N VAL A 388 13.53 -0.26 -4.81
CA VAL A 388 12.11 0.07 -4.59
C VAL A 388 11.85 0.18 -3.09
N THR A 389 10.96 1.08 -2.69
CA THR A 389 10.58 1.28 -1.29
C THR A 389 9.62 0.20 -0.78
N MET A 390 9.73 -0.15 0.50
CA MET A 390 8.77 -1.03 1.19
C MET A 390 7.45 -0.28 1.42
N PRO A 391 6.30 -0.77 0.90
CA PRO A 391 5.02 -0.08 1.03
C PRO A 391 4.73 0.33 2.48
N PHE A 392 4.30 1.56 2.70
CA PHE A 392 3.94 2.17 3.99
C PHE A 392 5.10 2.40 4.97
N VAL A 393 6.17 1.59 4.93
CA VAL A 393 7.21 1.53 5.97
C VAL A 393 8.45 2.34 5.59
N SER A 394 8.98 2.17 4.36
CA SER A 394 10.18 2.90 3.92
C SER A 394 9.95 4.40 3.89
N TYR A 395 11.02 5.15 4.17
CA TYR A 395 11.04 6.58 3.91
C TYR A 395 10.91 6.86 2.41
N GLY A 396 9.87 7.57 2.05
CA GLY A 396 9.57 7.94 0.68
C GLY A 396 8.19 8.59 0.60
N GLY A 397 8.15 9.94 0.60
CA GLY A 397 6.89 10.67 0.70
C GLY A 397 5.89 10.31 -0.38
N THR A 398 6.31 10.34 -1.65
CA THR A 398 5.45 9.99 -2.79
C THR A 398 5.03 8.53 -2.78
N SER A 399 5.91 7.62 -2.37
CA SER A 399 5.61 6.20 -2.30
C SER A 399 4.59 5.87 -1.21
N LEU A 400 4.72 6.45 -0.01
CA LEU A 400 3.74 6.27 1.07
C LEU A 400 2.37 6.81 0.65
N VAL A 401 2.34 8.01 0.05
CA VAL A 401 1.11 8.65 -0.41
C VAL A 401 0.44 7.80 -1.50
N SER A 402 1.22 7.28 -2.47
CA SER A 402 0.68 6.40 -3.53
C SER A 402 0.16 5.08 -2.97
N CYS A 403 0.87 4.44 -2.03
CA CYS A 403 0.42 3.22 -1.38
C CYS A 403 -0.88 3.43 -0.59
N MET A 404 -1.02 4.57 0.11
CA MET A 404 -2.29 4.94 0.75
C MET A 404 -3.40 5.19 -0.28
N GLY A 405 -3.07 5.76 -1.44
CA GLY A 405 -4.00 5.87 -2.57
C GLY A 405 -4.47 4.51 -3.09
N LEU A 406 -3.56 3.53 -3.21
CA LEU A 406 -3.92 2.15 -3.58
C LEU A 406 -4.87 1.50 -2.57
N ILE A 407 -4.62 1.69 -1.26
CA ILE A 407 -5.58 1.30 -0.21
C ILE A 407 -6.92 2.02 -0.41
N GLY A 408 -6.89 3.30 -0.78
CA GLY A 408 -8.10 4.08 -1.08
C GLY A 408 -8.92 3.49 -2.23
N LEU A 409 -8.27 3.00 -3.30
CA LEU A 409 -8.96 2.30 -4.39
C LEU A 409 -9.63 1.01 -3.91
N ILE A 410 -8.90 0.17 -3.14
CA ILE A 410 -9.45 -1.08 -2.58
C ILE A 410 -10.62 -0.78 -1.64
N GLN A 411 -10.48 0.22 -0.76
CA GLN A 411 -11.54 0.62 0.17
C GLN A 411 -12.76 1.23 -0.53
N GLY A 412 -12.55 1.99 -1.60
CA GLY A 412 -13.64 2.51 -2.43
C GLY A 412 -14.49 1.37 -3.00
N VAL A 413 -13.83 0.33 -3.52
CA VAL A 413 -14.52 -0.88 -4.01
C VAL A 413 -15.20 -1.65 -2.88
N ALA A 414 -14.54 -1.82 -1.73
CA ALA A 414 -15.14 -2.45 -0.55
C ALA A 414 -16.41 -1.72 -0.09
N SER A 415 -16.39 -0.38 -0.15
CA SER A 415 -17.53 0.46 0.20
C SER A 415 -18.71 0.24 -0.75
N VAL A 416 -18.47 0.21 -2.06
CA VAL A 416 -19.50 -0.07 -3.07
C VAL A 416 -20.08 -1.48 -2.89
N ASN A 417 -19.24 -2.49 -2.69
CA ASN A 417 -19.68 -3.87 -2.46
C ASN A 417 -20.62 -3.99 -1.24
N GLN A 418 -20.35 -3.24 -0.17
CA GLN A 418 -21.20 -3.25 1.03
C GLN A 418 -22.52 -2.53 0.81
N ASP A 419 -22.53 -1.43 0.04
CA ASP A 419 -23.78 -0.75 -0.33
C ASP A 419 -24.66 -1.67 -1.20
N ASP A 420 -24.08 -2.39 -2.17
CA ASP A 420 -24.80 -3.35 -3.01
C ASP A 420 -25.44 -4.48 -2.17
N LEU A 421 -24.69 -5.01 -1.18
CA LEU A 421 -25.22 -6.04 -0.26
C LEU A 421 -26.33 -5.53 0.62
N SER A 422 -26.25 -4.30 1.12
CA SER A 422 -27.29 -3.69 1.96
C SER A 422 -28.58 -3.46 1.17
N TYR A 423 -28.46 -3.05 -0.08
CA TYR A 423 -29.60 -2.85 -0.98
C TYR A 423 -30.33 -4.16 -1.28
N ASP A 424 -29.61 -5.26 -1.58
CA ASP A 424 -30.22 -6.58 -1.79
C ASP A 424 -30.95 -7.08 -0.55
N TYR A 425 -30.37 -6.86 0.64
CA TYR A 425 -31.00 -7.25 1.89
C TYR A 425 -32.34 -6.49 2.12
N GLU A 426 -32.37 -5.20 1.83
CA GLU A 426 -33.58 -4.39 1.94
C GLU A 426 -34.67 -4.84 0.97
N ILE A 427 -34.32 -5.14 -0.30
CA ILE A 427 -35.25 -5.69 -1.30
C ILE A 427 -35.79 -7.06 -0.85
N SER A 428 -34.92 -7.96 -0.42
CA SER A 428 -35.33 -9.30 0.01
C SER A 428 -36.27 -9.25 1.22
N ARG A 429 -36.03 -8.29 2.11
CA ARG A 429 -36.87 -8.04 3.26
C ARG A 429 -38.24 -7.50 2.86
N SER A 430 -38.31 -6.50 1.97
CA SER A 430 -39.59 -5.92 1.50
C SER A 430 -40.43 -6.96 0.78
N LEU A 431 -39.83 -7.79 -0.08
CA LEU A 431 -40.52 -8.90 -0.74
C LEU A 431 -41.05 -9.94 0.23
N SER A 432 -40.31 -10.25 1.30
CA SER A 432 -40.76 -11.17 2.33
C SER A 432 -41.91 -10.57 3.22
N GLU A 433 -41.88 -9.26 3.46
CA GLU A 433 -42.93 -8.56 4.16
C GLU A 433 -44.23 -8.49 3.32
N GLU A 434 -44.13 -8.24 2.00
CA GLU A 434 -45.26 -8.29 1.06
C GLU A 434 -45.87 -9.68 0.94
N ALA A 435 -45.05 -10.74 0.90
CA ALA A 435 -45.52 -12.12 0.83
C ALA A 435 -46.21 -12.59 2.14
N MET A 436 -45.99 -11.90 3.27
CA MET A 436 -46.62 -12.18 4.55
C MET A 436 -47.91 -11.37 4.81
N LEU A 437 -48.21 -10.40 3.93
CA LEU A 437 -49.51 -9.70 4.02
C LEU A 437 -50.61 -10.66 3.60
N PRO A 438 -51.65 -10.90 4.44
CA PRO A 438 -52.76 -11.74 4.07
C PRO A 438 -53.45 -11.13 2.84
N GLU A 439 -53.90 -11.98 1.91
CA GLU A 439 -54.73 -11.60 0.74
C GLU A 439 -56.09 -11.02 1.22
N ALA A 440 -56.06 -9.97 1.94
CA ALA A 440 -57.28 -9.24 2.34
C ALA A 440 -57.59 -8.23 1.24
N GLY A 441 -58.39 -8.69 0.25
CA GLY A 441 -58.97 -7.76 -0.71
C GLY A 441 -58.87 -8.17 -2.18
N ARG A 442 -59.09 -9.47 -2.51
CA ARG A 442 -59.48 -9.89 -3.83
C ARG A 442 -60.87 -10.57 -3.73
N ASP A 443 -61.87 -9.79 -3.47
CA ASP A 443 -63.25 -10.10 -3.75
C ASP A 443 -63.89 -8.90 -4.47
#